data_cdce18d92d3dee28129b3147e1bc80f2
#
_entry.id   cdce18d92d3dee28129b3147e1bc80f2
#
_cell.length_a   1.000
_cell.length_b   1.000
_cell.length_c   1.000
_cell.angle_alpha   90.00
_cell.angle_beta   90.00
_cell.angle_gamma   90.00
#
_symmetry.space_group_name_H-M   'P 1'
#
loop_
_entity.id
_entity.type
_entity.pdbx_description
1 polymer ?
#
loop_
_entity_poly.entity_id
_entity_poly.type
_entity_poly.pdbx_seq_one_letter_code
_entity_poly.pdbx_strand_id
1 'polypeptide(L)' 'MDYAKKIVYQSNYWYNDGLRKAQIRDMSGAAKSLRISLQFNRENIAARNLLGLVYYG' A
#
# COMPACT_ATOMS: atom_id res chain seq x y z
N MET A 1 -9.15 -7.36 -21.73
CA MET A 1 -8.68 -6.61 -20.55
C MET A 1 -7.98 -7.55 -19.60
N ASP A 2 -6.82 -7.17 -19.11
CA ASP A 2 -6.04 -8.02 -18.20
C ASP A 2 -6.31 -7.58 -16.75
N TYR A 3 -7.17 -8.32 -16.06
CA TYR A 3 -7.54 -8.02 -14.69
C TYR A 3 -6.35 -8.12 -13.73
N ALA A 4 -5.44 -9.07 -13.99
CA ALA A 4 -4.27 -9.24 -13.13
C ALA A 4 -3.38 -8.00 -13.16
N LYS A 5 -3.12 -7.46 -14.35
CA LYS A 5 -2.34 -6.23 -14.49
C LYS A 5 -3.03 -5.05 -13.83
N LYS A 6 -4.35 -4.95 -13.98
CA LYS A 6 -5.12 -3.86 -13.39
C LYS A 6 -5.06 -3.92 -11.88
N ILE A 7 -5.18 -5.11 -11.30
CA ILE A 7 -5.08 -5.31 -9.85
C ILE A 7 -3.72 -4.91 -9.34
N VAL A 8 -2.65 -5.34 -10.02
CA VAL A 8 -1.27 -4.99 -9.64
C VAL A 8 -1.06 -3.49 -9.74
N TYR A 9 -1.55 -2.86 -10.81
CA TYR A 9 -1.43 -1.42 -11.01
C TYR A 9 -2.12 -0.66 -9.87
N GLN A 10 -3.34 -1.03 -9.53
CA GLN A 10 -4.10 -0.36 -8.47
C GLN A 10 -3.44 -0.57 -7.12
N SER A 11 -2.95 -1.78 -6.86
CA SER A 11 -2.24 -2.07 -5.62
C SER A 11 -1.00 -1.19 -5.49
N ASN A 12 -0.22 -1.07 -6.56
CA ASN A 12 1.01 -0.25 -6.54
C ASN A 12 0.71 1.23 -6.42
N TYR A 13 -0.38 1.71 -7.01
CA TYR A 13 -0.84 3.08 -6.86
C TYR A 13 -1.05 3.42 -5.38
N TRP A 14 -1.78 2.56 -4.68
CA TRP A 14 -2.06 2.78 -3.27
C TRP A 14 -0.85 2.56 -2.38
N TYR A 15 0.03 1.63 -2.77
CA TYR A 15 1.31 1.47 -2.09
C TYR A 15 2.13 2.77 -2.16
N ASN A 16 2.25 3.36 -3.35
CA ASN A 16 3.01 4.60 -3.52
C ASN A 16 2.40 5.75 -2.73
N ASP A 17 1.07 5.82 -2.68
CA ASP A 17 0.38 6.82 -1.87
C ASP A 17 0.71 6.63 -0.38
N GLY A 18 0.67 5.39 0.09
CA GLY A 18 1.03 5.08 1.47
C GLY A 18 2.47 5.43 1.80
N LEU A 19 3.38 5.15 0.86
CA LEU A 19 4.79 5.48 1.03
C LEU A 19 4.99 6.99 1.19
N ARG A 20 4.35 7.79 0.34
CA ARG A 20 4.45 9.26 0.44
C ARG A 20 3.92 9.76 1.78
N LYS A 21 2.79 9.21 2.23
CA LYS A 21 2.20 9.58 3.52
C LYS A 21 3.10 9.20 4.68
N ALA A 22 3.73 8.04 4.63
CA ALA A 22 4.68 7.62 5.65
C ALA A 22 5.89 8.56 5.69
N GLN A 23 6.36 9.02 4.54
CA GLN A 23 7.51 9.94 4.45
C GLN A 23 7.23 11.27 5.11
N ILE A 24 5.99 11.75 5.06
CA ILE A 24 5.60 13.00 5.73
C ILE A 24 5.05 12.74 7.14
N ARG A 25 5.21 11.53 7.65
CA ARG A 25 4.80 11.14 9.01
C ARG A 25 3.29 11.09 9.22
N ASP A 26 2.51 10.99 8.14
CA ASP A 26 1.08 10.74 8.23
C ASP A 26 0.85 9.23 8.31
N MET A 27 1.06 8.67 9.49
CA MET A 27 1.04 7.22 9.67
C MET A 27 -0.38 6.64 9.56
N SER A 28 -1.39 7.35 10.06
CA SER A 28 -2.78 6.93 9.89
C SER A 28 -3.17 6.86 8.43
N GLY A 29 -2.85 7.89 7.66
CA GLY A 29 -3.12 7.93 6.23
C GLY A 29 -2.34 6.86 5.48
N ALA A 30 -1.07 6.67 5.85
CA ALA A 30 -0.23 5.63 5.27
C ALA A 30 -0.84 4.25 5.48
N ALA A 31 -1.26 3.94 6.72
CA ALA A 31 -1.87 2.65 7.03
C ALA A 31 -3.14 2.42 6.20
N LYS A 32 -3.98 3.44 6.05
CA LYS A 32 -5.19 3.33 5.23
C LYS A 32 -4.87 2.99 3.78
N SER A 33 -3.93 3.73 3.19
CA SER A 33 -3.55 3.53 1.79
C SER A 33 -2.94 2.14 1.58
N LEU A 34 -2.10 1.70 2.51
CA LEU A 34 -1.47 0.38 2.42
C LEU A 34 -2.47 -0.74 2.56
N ARG A 35 -3.48 -0.58 3.41
CA ARG A 35 -4.56 -1.57 3.51
C ARG A 35 -5.37 -1.64 2.23
N ILE A 36 -5.64 -0.50 1.59
CA ILE A 36 -6.31 -0.49 0.28
C ILE A 36 -5.45 -1.20 -0.75
N SER A 37 -4.15 -0.93 -0.76
CA SER A 37 -3.21 -1.61 -1.64
C SER A 37 -3.32 -3.14 -1.51
N LEU A 38 -3.37 -3.64 -0.28
CA LEU A 38 -3.47 -5.07 -0.01
C LEU A 38 -4.85 -5.65 -0.32
N GLN A 39 -5.90 -4.82 -0.33
CA GLN A 39 -7.22 -5.25 -0.80
C GLN A 39 -7.21 -5.52 -2.30
N PHE A 40 -6.47 -4.72 -3.06
CA PHE A 40 -6.34 -4.95 -4.50
C PHE A 40 -5.43 -6.13 -4.80
N ASN A 41 -4.30 -6.24 -4.10
CA ASN A 41 -3.36 -7.34 -4.31
C ASN A 41 -2.74 -7.76 -2.98
N ARG A 42 -3.25 -8.84 -2.43
CA ARG A 42 -2.79 -9.38 -1.14
C ARG A 42 -1.33 -9.83 -1.17
N GLU A 43 -0.79 -10.04 -2.35
CA GLU A 43 0.58 -10.50 -2.54
C GLU A 43 1.57 -9.36 -2.73
N ASN A 44 1.14 -8.11 -2.54
CA ASN A 44 2.03 -6.98 -2.63
C ASN A 44 2.93 -6.96 -1.38
N ILE A 45 4.09 -7.57 -1.52
CA ILE A 45 5.04 -7.73 -0.41
C ILE A 45 5.52 -6.37 0.09
N ALA A 46 5.79 -5.44 -0.82
CA ALA A 46 6.24 -4.10 -0.45
C ALA A 46 5.20 -3.39 0.43
N ALA A 47 3.92 -3.48 0.06
CA ALA A 47 2.84 -2.87 0.85
C ALA A 47 2.73 -3.53 2.22
N ARG A 48 2.83 -4.84 2.27
CA ARG A 48 2.75 -5.57 3.54
C ARG A 48 3.90 -5.20 4.46
N ASN A 49 5.11 -5.15 3.93
CA ASN A 49 6.28 -4.80 4.72
C ASN A 49 6.21 -3.36 5.24
N LEU A 50 5.81 -2.44 4.38
CA LEU A 50 5.69 -1.04 4.79
C LEU A 50 4.58 -0.87 5.83
N LEU A 51 3.46 -1.57 5.67
CA LEU A 51 2.37 -1.52 6.65
C LEU A 51 2.84 -2.01 8.02
N GLY A 52 3.63 -3.07 8.04
CA GLY A 52 4.23 -3.57 9.28
C GLY A 52 5.10 -2.52 9.94
N LEU A 53 5.94 -1.81 9.17
CA LEU A 53 6.77 -0.74 9.68
C LEU A 53 5.94 0.42 10.23
N VAL A 54 4.87 0.78 9.52
CA VAL A 54 3.98 1.87 9.94
C VAL A 54 3.31 1.55 11.28
N TYR A 55 2.85 0.31 11.45
CA TYR A 55 2.23 -0.10 12.71
C TYR A 55 3.24 -0.22 13.84
N TYR A 56 4.41 -0.71 13.53
CA TYR A 56 5.46 -0.92 14.53
C TYR A 56 6.11 0.39 14.96
N GLY A 57 6.32 1.24 13.98
CA GLY A 57 7.10 2.41 14.09
C GLY A 57 6.61 3.56 14.82
#